data_8f3900211f6ceac3022af067e99b107c
#
_entry.id   8f3900211f6ceac3022af067e99b107c
#
_cell.length_a   1.000
_cell.length_b   1.000
_cell.length_c   1.000
_cell.angle_alpha   90.00
_cell.angle_beta   90.00
_cell.angle_gamma   90.00
#
_symmetry.space_group_name_H-M   'P 1'
#
loop_
_entity.id
_entity.type
_entity.pdbx_description
1 polymer ?
#
loop_
_entity_poly.entity_id
_entity_poly.type
_entity_poly.pdbx_seq_one_letter_code
_entity_poly.pdbx_strand_id
1 'polypeptide(L)'
;MKAFAKAYPQFVPQDLVSIDWLFRPKTIITADERTSALKTPLYMYMFTWRSPGNKGSVHGHELKFCFNTLHHSPNELPQPTAEDLKLADTMSSVWAQFAHNGNPNIEGLPAWKPYTAKNGELMVLDYQCGIRNNPDRELEAIIDRHCFRQLDAFRKTHR
;
A
#
# COMPACT_ATOMS: atom_id res chain seq x y z
N MET A 1 -6.32 -9.38 -16.89
CA MET A 1 -6.18 -8.09 -17.61
C MET A 1 -7.27 -7.07 -17.24
N LYS A 2 -8.58 -7.35 -17.45
CA LYS A 2 -9.65 -6.37 -17.15
C LYS A 2 -9.68 -5.88 -15.70
N ALA A 3 -9.59 -6.79 -14.72
CA ALA A 3 -9.57 -6.45 -13.29
C ALA A 3 -8.34 -5.60 -12.92
N PHE A 4 -7.17 -5.89 -13.51
CA PHE A 4 -5.96 -5.08 -13.33
C PHE A 4 -6.12 -3.67 -13.90
N ALA A 5 -6.59 -3.53 -15.14
CA ALA A 5 -6.80 -2.22 -15.75
C ALA A 5 -7.85 -1.37 -15.01
N LYS A 6 -8.84 -2.01 -14.38
CA LYS A 6 -9.83 -1.33 -13.55
C LYS A 6 -9.22 -0.84 -12.22
N ALA A 7 -8.39 -1.65 -11.58
CA ALA A 7 -7.75 -1.32 -10.31
C ALA A 7 -6.64 -0.26 -10.50
N TYR A 8 -5.90 -0.35 -11.58
CA TYR A 8 -4.71 0.45 -11.87
C TYR A 8 -4.75 1.06 -13.29
N PRO A 9 -5.66 2.01 -13.56
CA PRO A 9 -5.87 2.56 -14.91
C PRO A 9 -4.65 3.32 -15.47
N GLN A 10 -3.75 3.79 -14.59
CA GLN A 10 -2.53 4.50 -14.94
C GLN A 10 -1.36 3.58 -15.32
N PHE A 11 -1.51 2.26 -15.16
CA PHE A 11 -0.44 1.30 -15.41
C PHE A 11 -0.59 0.64 -16.79
N VAL A 12 0.53 0.25 -17.38
CA VAL A 12 0.57 -0.50 -18.64
C VAL A 12 0.45 -2.01 -18.39
N PRO A 13 0.05 -2.82 -19.38
CA PRO A 13 -0.11 -4.26 -19.22
C PRO A 13 1.11 -5.00 -18.67
N GLN A 14 2.31 -4.51 -18.94
CA GLN A 14 3.57 -5.06 -18.44
C GLN A 14 3.70 -4.97 -16.93
N ASP A 15 3.07 -3.98 -16.30
CA ASP A 15 3.08 -3.82 -14.85
C ASP A 15 2.34 -4.95 -14.12
N LEU A 16 1.46 -5.69 -14.82
CA LEU A 16 0.79 -6.86 -14.26
C LEU A 16 1.76 -7.93 -13.76
N VAL A 17 2.93 -8.06 -14.38
CA VAL A 17 3.96 -9.03 -14.00
C VAL A 17 4.63 -8.66 -12.67
N SER A 18 4.58 -7.37 -12.34
CA SER A 18 5.19 -6.80 -11.13
C SER A 18 4.17 -6.55 -10.02
N ILE A 19 2.93 -7.02 -10.19
CA ILE A 19 1.91 -6.83 -9.17
C ILE A 19 2.29 -7.56 -7.88
N ASP A 20 2.02 -6.93 -6.76
CA ASP A 20 2.26 -7.53 -5.44
C ASP A 20 1.21 -8.61 -5.11
N TRP A 21 1.40 -9.78 -5.68
CA TRP A 21 0.59 -10.96 -5.36
C TRP A 21 1.05 -11.66 -4.08
N LEU A 22 2.20 -11.30 -3.53
CA LEU A 22 2.81 -11.97 -2.38
C LEU A 22 2.41 -11.32 -1.05
N PHE A 23 2.53 -10.00 -0.94
CA PHE A 23 2.33 -9.27 0.33
C PHE A 23 0.91 -8.73 0.46
N ARG A 24 0.39 -8.07 -0.58
CA ARG A 24 -0.89 -7.38 -0.51
C ARG A 24 -2.08 -8.26 -0.14
N PRO A 25 -2.32 -9.43 -0.75
CA PRO A 25 -3.45 -10.28 -0.36
C PRO A 25 -3.38 -10.73 1.09
N LYS A 26 -2.18 -11.06 1.57
CA LYS A 26 -1.97 -11.45 2.99
C LYS A 26 -2.19 -10.29 3.93
N THR A 27 -1.78 -9.09 3.55
CA THR A 27 -2.01 -7.87 4.34
C THR A 27 -3.51 -7.60 4.48
N ILE A 28 -4.29 -7.75 3.41
CA ILE A 28 -5.75 -7.58 3.44
C ILE A 28 -6.41 -8.64 4.35
N ILE A 29 -6.04 -9.91 4.20
CA ILE A 29 -6.55 -11.00 5.06
C ILE A 29 -6.25 -10.69 6.53
N THR A 30 -5.01 -10.30 6.86
CA THR A 30 -4.61 -9.94 8.22
C THR A 30 -5.41 -8.74 8.74
N ALA A 31 -5.66 -7.73 7.91
CA ALA A 31 -6.46 -6.57 8.27
C ALA A 31 -7.92 -6.94 8.56
N ASP A 32 -8.52 -7.80 7.75
CA ASP A 32 -9.89 -8.28 7.93
C ASP A 32 -10.02 -9.10 9.24
N GLU A 33 -9.11 -10.03 9.48
CA GLU A 33 -9.06 -10.82 10.71
C GLU A 33 -8.90 -9.94 11.95
N ARG A 34 -7.95 -8.99 11.89
CA ARG A 34 -7.68 -8.08 13.00
C ARG A 34 -8.87 -7.18 13.33
N THR A 35 -9.51 -6.59 12.32
CA THR A 35 -10.67 -5.71 12.53
C THR A 35 -11.91 -6.48 13.01
N SER A 36 -11.99 -7.76 12.70
CA SER A 36 -13.02 -8.65 13.24
C SER A 36 -12.78 -9.03 14.70
N ALA A 37 -11.52 -9.19 15.10
CA ALA A 37 -11.13 -9.66 16.44
C ALA A 37 -10.93 -8.51 17.44
N LEU A 38 -10.49 -7.34 16.99
CA LEU A 38 -10.10 -6.23 17.87
C LEU A 38 -10.85 -4.94 17.52
N LYS A 39 -11.16 -4.17 18.57
CA LYS A 39 -11.82 -2.85 18.41
C LYS A 39 -10.84 -1.69 18.20
N THR A 40 -9.53 -1.96 18.28
CA THR A 40 -8.51 -0.93 18.08
C THR A 40 -8.46 -0.52 16.60
N PRO A 41 -8.39 0.79 16.30
CA PRO A 41 -8.29 1.27 14.93
C PRO A 41 -7.10 0.64 14.20
N LEU A 42 -7.30 0.30 12.94
CA LEU A 42 -6.28 -0.13 12.00
C LEU A 42 -6.30 0.81 10.82
N TYR A 43 -5.14 1.27 10.38
CA TYR A 43 -5.01 2.15 9.22
C TYR A 43 -4.22 1.45 8.13
N MET A 44 -4.76 1.47 6.91
CA MET A 44 -4.15 0.83 5.74
C MET A 44 -3.62 1.89 4.79
N TYR A 45 -2.45 1.63 4.20
CA TYR A 45 -1.92 2.47 3.13
C TYR A 45 -1.45 1.65 1.94
N MET A 46 -1.32 2.32 0.82
CA MET A 46 -0.66 1.82 -0.39
C MET A 46 0.30 2.90 -0.88
N PHE A 47 1.58 2.55 -0.97
CA PHE A 47 2.60 3.43 -1.53
C PHE A 47 2.70 3.18 -3.03
N THR A 48 2.41 4.21 -3.84
CA THR A 48 2.35 4.08 -5.30
C THR A 48 3.34 4.97 -6.04
N TRP A 49 4.21 5.69 -5.32
CA TRP A 49 5.27 6.49 -5.89
C TRP A 49 6.12 5.68 -6.87
N ARG A 50 6.43 6.25 -8.03
CA ARG A 50 7.20 5.58 -9.07
C ARG A 50 8.63 6.10 -9.07
N SER A 51 9.59 5.20 -8.90
CA SER A 51 11.00 5.52 -9.00
C SER A 51 11.39 6.01 -10.42
N PRO A 52 12.47 6.82 -10.54
CA PRO A 52 12.98 7.22 -11.82
C PRO A 52 13.18 6.05 -12.79
N GLY A 53 12.82 6.24 -14.05
CA GLY A 53 12.79 5.16 -15.05
C GLY A 53 11.52 4.32 -15.01
N ASN A 54 10.49 4.76 -14.28
CA ASN A 54 9.14 4.18 -14.29
C ASN A 54 9.08 2.71 -13.81
N LYS A 55 9.94 2.35 -12.87
CA LYS A 55 10.07 0.96 -12.36
C LYS A 55 9.00 0.58 -11.33
N GLY A 56 8.05 1.47 -11.03
CA GLY A 56 7.04 1.28 -9.98
C GLY A 56 7.63 1.36 -8.57
N SER A 57 6.80 1.09 -7.57
CA SER A 57 7.21 0.96 -6.18
C SER A 57 7.56 -0.49 -5.89
N VAL A 58 8.82 -0.76 -5.56
CA VAL A 58 9.26 -2.09 -5.13
C VAL A 58 9.34 -2.15 -3.61
N HIS A 59 9.45 -3.36 -3.09
CA HIS A 59 9.56 -3.62 -1.65
C HIS A 59 10.64 -2.76 -0.98
N GLY A 60 10.25 -2.04 0.09
CA GLY A 60 11.14 -1.19 0.87
C GLY A 60 11.37 0.23 0.32
N HIS A 61 10.83 0.58 -0.86
CA HIS A 61 11.01 1.93 -1.41
C HIS A 61 10.40 3.02 -0.52
N GLU A 62 9.33 2.72 0.23
CA GLU A 62 8.66 3.64 1.13
C GLU A 62 9.51 4.01 2.35
N LEU A 63 10.47 3.18 2.75
CA LEU A 63 11.23 3.37 3.99
C LEU A 63 11.95 4.71 4.04
N LYS A 64 12.61 5.10 2.95
CA LYS A 64 13.32 6.39 2.87
C LYS A 64 12.39 7.61 2.97
N PHE A 65 11.12 7.46 2.59
CA PHE A 65 10.10 8.48 2.76
C PHE A 65 9.57 8.48 4.20
N CYS A 66 9.29 7.31 4.77
CA CYS A 66 8.83 7.19 6.16
C CYS A 66 9.85 7.76 7.16
N PHE A 67 11.14 7.55 6.91
CA PHE A 67 12.23 8.05 7.77
C PHE A 67 12.82 9.39 7.32
N ASN A 68 12.28 9.99 6.26
CA ASN A 68 12.77 11.26 5.67
C ASN A 68 14.29 11.24 5.40
N THR A 69 14.78 10.15 4.82
CA THR A 69 16.23 9.92 4.58
C THR A 69 16.61 9.96 3.11
N LEU A 70 15.84 10.65 2.25
CA LEU A 70 16.11 10.73 0.81
C LEU A 70 17.49 11.29 0.49
N HIS A 71 17.94 12.29 1.26
CA HIS A 71 19.27 12.87 1.09
C HIS A 71 20.43 11.90 1.38
N HIS A 72 20.14 10.79 2.06
CA HIS A 72 21.13 9.75 2.39
C HIS A 72 21.02 8.53 1.49
N SER A 73 20.27 8.61 0.38
CA SER A 73 20.02 7.49 -0.55
C SER A 73 20.51 7.79 -1.98
N PRO A 74 21.79 8.20 -2.17
CA PRO A 74 22.28 8.70 -3.45
C PRO A 74 22.30 7.65 -4.57
N ASN A 75 22.35 6.38 -4.22
CA ASN A 75 22.37 5.30 -5.22
C ASN A 75 20.98 5.00 -5.79
N GLU A 76 19.91 5.28 -5.03
CA GLU A 76 18.54 4.97 -5.42
C GLU A 76 17.80 6.20 -5.97
N LEU A 77 18.08 7.35 -5.38
CA LEU A 77 17.49 8.64 -5.76
C LEU A 77 18.56 9.75 -5.62
N PRO A 78 19.47 9.85 -6.62
CA PRO A 78 20.62 10.77 -6.51
C PRO A 78 20.24 12.25 -6.45
N GLN A 79 19.11 12.62 -7.02
CA GLN A 79 18.59 13.99 -7.03
C GLN A 79 17.09 13.97 -6.74
N PRO A 80 16.68 13.96 -5.45
CA PRO A 80 15.27 14.07 -5.08
C PRO A 80 14.68 15.38 -5.59
N THR A 81 13.51 15.30 -6.19
CA THR A 81 12.74 16.48 -6.60
C THR A 81 12.08 17.16 -5.40
N ALA A 82 11.58 18.38 -5.58
CA ALA A 82 10.80 19.05 -4.54
C ALA A 82 9.55 18.25 -4.14
N GLU A 83 8.94 17.52 -5.08
CA GLU A 83 7.77 16.65 -4.82
C GLU A 83 8.17 15.41 -4.01
N ASP A 84 9.34 14.80 -4.29
CA ASP A 84 9.87 13.69 -3.48
C ASP A 84 10.11 14.13 -2.03
N LEU A 85 10.74 15.28 -1.83
CA LEU A 85 11.00 15.83 -0.49
C LEU A 85 9.70 16.14 0.25
N LYS A 86 8.72 16.75 -0.43
CA LYS A 86 7.41 17.01 0.14
C LYS A 86 6.68 15.72 0.54
N LEU A 87 6.76 14.68 -0.29
CA LEU A 87 6.17 13.38 0.04
C LEU A 87 6.86 12.76 1.25
N ALA A 88 8.19 12.85 1.34
CA ALA A 88 8.95 12.36 2.49
C ALA A 88 8.59 13.11 3.79
N ASP A 89 8.47 14.43 3.76
CA ASP A 89 8.01 15.22 4.89
C ASP A 89 6.59 14.82 5.33
N THR A 90 5.70 14.63 4.36
CA THR A 90 4.32 14.19 4.61
C THR A 90 4.31 12.82 5.27
N MET A 91 5.00 11.84 4.70
CA MET A 91 5.01 10.47 5.21
C MET A 91 5.65 10.38 6.59
N SER A 92 6.80 10.99 6.80
CA SER A 92 7.45 11.00 8.13
C SER A 92 6.57 11.65 9.19
N SER A 93 5.87 12.73 8.85
CA SER A 93 4.92 13.39 9.76
C SER A 93 3.73 12.49 10.11
N VAL A 94 3.18 11.75 9.14
CA VAL A 94 2.12 10.76 9.36
C VAL A 94 2.57 9.66 10.34
N TRP A 95 3.78 9.10 10.14
CA TRP A 95 4.34 8.07 11.02
C TRP A 95 4.60 8.59 12.43
N ALA A 96 5.19 9.80 12.54
CA ALA A 96 5.42 10.46 13.83
C ALA A 96 4.10 10.73 14.57
N GLN A 97 3.10 11.24 13.87
CA GLN A 97 1.77 11.51 14.44
C GLN A 97 1.09 10.22 14.93
N PHE A 98 1.14 9.16 14.11
CA PHE A 98 0.61 7.85 14.52
C PHE A 98 1.33 7.29 15.73
N ALA A 99 2.65 7.36 15.78
CA ALA A 99 3.45 6.91 16.92
C ALA A 99 3.11 7.70 18.20
N HIS A 100 2.78 8.97 18.08
CA HIS A 100 2.45 9.84 19.22
C HIS A 100 1.07 9.54 19.84
N ASN A 101 0.05 9.32 19.01
CA ASN A 101 -1.34 9.24 19.50
C ASN A 101 -2.21 8.13 18.87
N GLY A 102 -1.64 7.28 18.01
CA GLY A 102 -2.38 6.20 17.34
C GLY A 102 -3.30 6.65 16.20
N ASN A 103 -3.19 7.92 15.76
CA ASN A 103 -3.99 8.47 14.68
C ASN A 103 -3.06 9.11 13.62
N PRO A 104 -3.05 8.62 12.35
CA PRO A 104 -2.15 9.11 11.31
C PRO A 104 -2.57 10.43 10.66
N ASN A 105 -3.71 11.00 11.04
CA ASN A 105 -4.25 12.20 10.40
C ASN A 105 -3.40 13.43 10.73
N ILE A 106 -2.96 14.13 9.69
CA ILE A 106 -2.25 15.41 9.75
C ILE A 106 -2.96 16.43 8.87
N GLU A 107 -2.69 17.71 9.11
CA GLU A 107 -3.19 18.79 8.24
C GLU A 107 -2.64 18.64 6.82
N GLY A 108 -3.46 18.97 5.82
CA GLY A 108 -3.09 18.90 4.39
C GLY A 108 -3.33 17.54 3.73
N LEU A 109 -3.67 16.50 4.49
CA LEU A 109 -4.10 15.22 3.93
C LEU A 109 -5.62 15.03 4.01
N PRO A 110 -6.21 14.25 3.07
CA PRO A 110 -7.58 13.78 3.21
C PRO A 110 -7.77 13.01 4.51
N ALA A 111 -8.96 13.09 5.11
CA ALA A 111 -9.29 12.38 6.34
C ALA A 111 -9.10 10.86 6.18
N TRP A 112 -8.09 10.33 6.83
CA TRP A 112 -7.73 8.91 6.82
C TRP A 112 -8.57 8.17 7.86
N LYS A 113 -9.60 7.47 7.38
CA LYS A 113 -10.49 6.68 8.23
C LYS A 113 -9.84 5.34 8.58
N PRO A 114 -10.15 4.79 9.77
CA PRO A 114 -9.79 3.41 10.08
C PRO A 114 -10.34 2.43 9.04
N TYR A 115 -9.54 1.43 8.73
CA TYR A 115 -9.90 0.35 7.81
C TYR A 115 -11.09 -0.46 8.34
N THR A 116 -11.99 -0.80 7.45
CA THR A 116 -13.05 -1.78 7.70
C THR A 116 -13.07 -2.82 6.57
N ALA A 117 -13.30 -4.09 6.91
CA ALA A 117 -13.41 -5.16 5.91
C ALA A 117 -14.54 -4.89 4.88
N LYS A 118 -15.56 -4.13 5.28
CA LYS A 118 -16.69 -3.76 4.41
C LYS A 118 -16.29 -2.79 3.30
N ASN A 119 -15.54 -1.75 3.65
CA ASN A 119 -15.24 -0.65 2.72
C ASN A 119 -13.81 -0.69 2.20
N GLY A 120 -12.86 -1.29 2.96
CA GLY A 120 -11.46 -1.40 2.59
C GLY A 120 -10.79 -0.04 2.44
N GLU A 121 -11.02 0.86 3.42
CA GLU A 121 -10.45 2.20 3.42
C GLU A 121 -8.92 2.14 3.45
N LEU A 122 -8.26 2.82 2.53
CA LEU A 122 -6.81 2.96 2.54
C LEU A 122 -6.38 4.34 2.03
N MET A 123 -5.26 4.81 2.54
CA MET A 123 -4.57 6.00 2.04
C MET A 123 -3.60 5.60 0.94
N VAL A 124 -3.75 6.18 -0.23
CA VAL A 124 -2.72 6.13 -1.28
C VAL A 124 -1.70 7.22 -0.96
N LEU A 125 -0.45 6.81 -0.81
CA LEU A 125 0.71 7.68 -0.57
C LEU A 125 1.50 7.81 -1.86
N ASP A 126 1.41 8.98 -2.46
CA ASP A 126 2.04 9.38 -3.72
C ASP A 126 2.19 10.91 -3.71
N TYR A 127 2.69 11.53 -4.78
CA TYR A 127 2.72 12.99 -4.91
C TYR A 127 1.35 13.63 -4.67
N GLN A 128 0.29 12.93 -5.05
CA GLN A 128 -1.10 13.28 -4.71
C GLN A 128 -1.68 12.18 -3.83
N CYS A 129 -1.60 12.39 -2.52
CA CYS A 129 -2.20 11.49 -1.54
C CYS A 129 -3.74 11.52 -1.63
N GLY A 130 -4.37 10.35 -1.45
CA GLY A 130 -5.82 10.25 -1.55
C GLY A 130 -6.39 9.00 -0.90
N ILE A 131 -7.67 9.06 -0.51
CA ILE A 131 -8.38 7.90 0.01
C ILE A 131 -8.95 7.07 -1.13
N ARG A 132 -8.76 5.76 -1.05
CA ARG A 132 -9.43 4.78 -1.89
C ARG A 132 -10.09 3.71 -1.03
N ASN A 133 -11.16 3.13 -1.57
CA ASN A 133 -11.90 2.06 -0.92
C ASN A 133 -11.68 0.79 -1.73
N ASN A 134 -10.80 -0.06 -1.24
CA ASN A 134 -10.50 -1.38 -1.79
C ASN A 134 -10.43 -1.39 -3.35
N PRO A 135 -9.52 -0.61 -3.94
CA PRO A 135 -9.51 -0.33 -5.38
C PRO A 135 -9.26 -1.57 -6.24
N ASP A 136 -8.66 -2.58 -5.66
CA ASP A 136 -8.20 -3.81 -6.32
C ASP A 136 -8.96 -5.07 -5.87
N ARG A 137 -10.11 -4.92 -5.21
CA ARG A 137 -10.90 -6.04 -4.65
C ARG A 137 -11.18 -7.18 -5.64
N GLU A 138 -11.52 -6.85 -6.87
CA GLU A 138 -11.79 -7.85 -7.91
C GLU A 138 -10.50 -8.61 -8.30
N LEU A 139 -9.39 -7.89 -8.38
CA LEU A 139 -8.07 -8.45 -8.68
C LEU A 139 -7.59 -9.35 -7.53
N GLU A 140 -7.71 -8.88 -6.29
CA GLU A 140 -7.39 -9.63 -5.09
C GLU A 140 -8.19 -10.94 -4.99
N ALA A 141 -9.47 -10.92 -5.30
CA ALA A 141 -10.31 -12.11 -5.32
C ALA A 141 -9.86 -13.15 -6.38
N ILE A 142 -9.30 -12.71 -7.50
CA ILE A 142 -8.72 -13.57 -8.52
C ILE A 142 -7.40 -14.18 -7.99
N ILE A 143 -6.54 -13.36 -7.41
CA ILE A 143 -5.26 -13.79 -6.85
C ILE A 143 -5.49 -14.80 -5.71
N ASP A 144 -6.35 -14.49 -4.75
CA ASP A 144 -6.71 -15.39 -3.64
C ASP A 144 -7.16 -16.76 -4.15
N ARG A 145 -8.08 -16.76 -5.12
CA ARG A 145 -8.62 -18.01 -5.69
C ARG A 145 -7.54 -18.86 -6.34
N HIS A 146 -6.62 -18.26 -7.07
CA HIS A 146 -5.63 -18.99 -7.86
C HIS A 146 -4.34 -19.28 -7.13
N CYS A 147 -3.92 -18.39 -6.22
CA CYS A 147 -2.62 -18.50 -5.58
C CYS A 147 -2.69 -19.05 -4.15
N PHE A 148 -3.71 -18.69 -3.35
CA PHE A 148 -3.73 -19.01 -1.93
C PHE A 148 -4.67 -20.16 -1.58
N ARG A 149 -5.88 -20.22 -2.14
CA ARG A 149 -6.80 -21.33 -1.85
C ARG A 149 -6.30 -22.68 -2.36
N GLN A 150 -5.54 -22.69 -3.45
CA GLN A 150 -4.89 -23.90 -3.93
C GLN A 150 -3.77 -24.36 -2.99
N LEU A 151 -3.00 -23.41 -2.42
CA LEU A 151 -1.97 -23.70 -1.42
C LEU A 151 -2.55 -24.23 -0.11
N ASP A 152 -3.68 -23.69 0.34
CA ASP A 152 -4.37 -24.18 1.55
C ASP A 152 -5.02 -25.54 1.34
N ALA A 153 -5.57 -25.83 0.17
CA ALA A 153 -6.05 -27.16 -0.19
C ALA A 153 -4.91 -28.17 -0.21
N PHE A 154 -3.76 -27.82 -0.80
CA PHE A 154 -2.56 -28.66 -0.80
C PHE A 154 -2.04 -28.95 0.61
N ARG A 155 -1.97 -27.94 1.48
CA ARG A 155 -1.55 -28.11 2.88
C ARG A 155 -2.50 -28.99 3.70
N LYS A 156 -3.81 -28.96 3.44
CA LYS A 156 -4.80 -29.78 4.13
C LYS A 156 -4.74 -31.24 3.71
N THR A 157 -4.31 -31.53 2.48
CA THR A 157 -4.22 -32.90 1.94
C THR A 157 -2.89 -33.61 2.26
N HIS A 158 -1.89 -32.86 2.76
CA HIS A 158 -0.54 -33.37 3.06
C HIS A 158 -0.15 -33.20 4.53
N ARG A 159 -1.13 -33.02 5.41
CA ARG A 159 -1.04 -33.19 6.88
C ARG A 159 -1.73 -34.49 7.28
#